data_8571b9ba921992e0f5f0a86094a5e7d4
#
_entry.id   8571b9ba921992e0f5f0a86094a5e7d4
#
_cell.length_a   1.000
_cell.length_b   1.000
_cell.length_c   1.000
_cell.angle_alpha   90.00
_cell.angle_beta   90.00
_cell.angle_gamma   90.00
#
_symmetry.space_group_name_H-M   'P 1'
#
loop_
_entity.id
_entity.type
_entity.pdbx_description
1 polymer ?
#
loop_
_entity_poly.entity_id
_entity_poly.type
_entity_poly.pdbx_seq_one_letter_code
_entity_poly.pdbx_strand_id
1 'polypeptide(L)'
;MLAPPKISDRQPAVSASDELIRGIFEPPSGPSVSALARHKLLIGAVAIVCALLGAGYGLSRKPVYTASATLQVGQVNPNSPGFYGYVQSAAALASAFSRAIQAEPVLDAVQQKLALTPAAASARLSAEPIPVSPAFRVIATGPSRSSALSLANVTANALVAYESQTNSSNPEAGSLLHEYTEASFQLQQAEAGFARAVHDRHASATQRARAGAVRTAAEVKLKALGNSYVGAVTSQAPRSGLVTLLAGATSASDDRRSKIERFALIGLLAGLVLGCATAVVRERRTRARTQAGRELQTSPSR
;
A
#
# COMPACT_ATOMS: atom_id res chain seq x y z
N MET A 1 -68.46 -52.82 19.88
CA MET A 1 -67.03 -53.02 19.50
C MET A 1 -66.78 -52.44 18.12
N LEU A 2 -66.25 -51.25 18.10
CA LEU A 2 -65.92 -50.55 16.85
C LEU A 2 -64.38 -50.59 16.67
N ALA A 3 -63.88 -51.09 15.54
CA ALA A 3 -62.49 -51.17 15.19
C ALA A 3 -61.94 -49.79 14.86
N PRO A 4 -60.66 -49.46 15.25
CA PRO A 4 -60.06 -48.18 14.93
C PRO A 4 -59.62 -48.12 13.45
N PRO A 5 -59.62 -46.92 12.85
CA PRO A 5 -59.21 -46.75 11.47
C PRO A 5 -57.70 -46.86 11.27
N LYS A 6 -57.29 -47.59 10.23
CA LYS A 6 -55.91 -47.69 9.73
C LYS A 6 -55.38 -46.31 9.33
N ILE A 7 -54.37 -45.86 10.01
CA ILE A 7 -53.58 -44.67 9.60
C ILE A 7 -52.72 -45.10 8.43
N SER A 8 -53.01 -44.51 7.29
CA SER A 8 -52.23 -44.64 6.05
C SER A 8 -50.90 -43.86 6.23
N ASP A 9 -49.78 -44.60 6.23
CA ASP A 9 -48.43 -44.03 6.17
C ASP A 9 -48.27 -43.18 4.86
N ARG A 10 -48.50 -41.88 4.97
CA ARG A 10 -48.05 -40.94 3.93
C ARG A 10 -46.55 -40.79 4.10
N GLN A 11 -45.78 -41.40 3.17
CA GLN A 11 -44.37 -41.03 2.96
C GLN A 11 -44.29 -39.53 2.68
N PRO A 12 -43.42 -38.80 3.38
CA PRO A 12 -43.20 -37.39 3.08
C PRO A 12 -42.62 -37.27 1.68
N ALA A 13 -43.28 -36.50 0.81
CA ALA A 13 -42.76 -36.15 -0.51
C ALA A 13 -41.41 -35.41 -0.32
N VAL A 14 -40.36 -36.08 -0.71
CA VAL A 14 -39.00 -35.49 -0.73
C VAL A 14 -39.08 -34.29 -1.67
N SER A 15 -38.88 -33.10 -1.13
CA SER A 15 -38.98 -31.86 -1.90
C SER A 15 -37.87 -31.85 -2.98
N ALA A 16 -38.23 -31.47 -4.19
CA ALA A 16 -37.27 -31.31 -5.31
C ALA A 16 -36.11 -30.38 -4.98
N SER A 17 -36.25 -29.55 -3.97
CA SER A 17 -35.21 -28.69 -3.43
C SER A 17 -34.12 -29.48 -2.67
N ASP A 18 -34.46 -30.58 -1.99
CA ASP A 18 -33.49 -31.40 -1.26
C ASP A 18 -32.63 -32.26 -2.19
N GLU A 19 -33.17 -32.68 -3.36
CA GLU A 19 -32.37 -33.34 -4.38
C GLU A 19 -31.39 -32.39 -5.07
N LEU A 20 -31.82 -31.13 -5.34
CA LEU A 20 -30.93 -30.12 -5.91
C LEU A 20 -29.78 -29.75 -4.97
N ILE A 21 -30.03 -29.62 -3.66
CA ILE A 21 -29.01 -29.31 -2.67
C ILE A 21 -28.03 -30.48 -2.48
N ARG A 22 -28.53 -31.74 -2.49
CA ARG A 22 -27.65 -32.92 -2.45
C ARG A 22 -26.76 -33.03 -3.69
N GLY A 23 -27.24 -32.68 -4.89
CA GLY A 23 -26.44 -32.70 -6.12
C GLY A 23 -25.31 -31.67 -6.12
N ILE A 24 -25.46 -30.58 -5.37
CA ILE A 24 -24.41 -29.53 -5.27
C ILE A 24 -23.32 -29.87 -4.22
N PHE A 25 -23.69 -30.61 -3.17
CA PHE A 25 -22.77 -30.94 -2.07
C PHE A 25 -22.26 -32.40 -2.07
N GLU A 26 -22.73 -33.24 -3.01
CA GLU A 26 -22.08 -34.53 -3.18
C GLU A 26 -20.66 -34.28 -3.69
N PRO A 27 -19.60 -34.60 -2.92
CA PRO A 27 -18.24 -34.52 -3.41
C PRO A 27 -18.16 -35.41 -4.62
N PRO A 28 -17.62 -34.90 -5.77
CA PRO A 28 -17.55 -35.69 -6.97
C PRO A 28 -16.75 -36.97 -6.66
N SER A 29 -17.46 -38.05 -6.39
CA SER A 29 -16.91 -39.42 -6.23
C SER A 29 -16.41 -39.94 -7.58
N GLY A 30 -15.81 -39.00 -8.34
CA GLY A 30 -15.28 -39.24 -9.66
C GLY A 30 -13.86 -39.80 -9.61
N PRO A 31 -13.47 -40.53 -10.61
CA PRO A 31 -12.14 -41.13 -10.77
C PRO A 31 -10.99 -40.10 -10.74
N SER A 32 -11.26 -38.84 -10.67
CA SER A 32 -10.29 -37.74 -10.70
C SER A 32 -9.46 -37.62 -9.42
N VAL A 33 -10.01 -37.87 -8.25
CA VAL A 33 -9.29 -37.73 -6.97
C VAL A 33 -8.27 -38.87 -6.79
N SER A 34 -8.63 -40.09 -7.16
CA SER A 34 -7.70 -41.24 -7.14
C SER A 34 -6.58 -41.12 -8.18
N ALA A 35 -6.85 -40.45 -9.31
CA ALA A 35 -5.84 -40.13 -10.32
C ALA A 35 -4.81 -39.12 -9.80
N LEU A 36 -5.25 -38.07 -9.09
CA LEU A 36 -4.36 -37.09 -8.47
C LEU A 36 -3.45 -37.76 -7.42
N ALA A 37 -4.02 -38.65 -6.57
CA ALA A 37 -3.26 -39.33 -5.53
C ALA A 37 -2.18 -40.26 -6.10
N ARG A 38 -2.46 -40.97 -7.22
CA ARG A 38 -1.50 -41.83 -7.93
C ARG A 38 -0.38 -41.06 -8.59
N HIS A 39 -0.65 -39.86 -9.10
CA HIS A 39 0.32 -39.08 -9.88
C HIS A 39 0.88 -37.87 -9.11
N LYS A 40 0.84 -37.90 -7.77
CA LYS A 40 1.35 -36.81 -6.92
C LYS A 40 2.79 -36.40 -7.21
N LEU A 41 3.67 -37.39 -7.50
CA LEU A 41 5.07 -37.12 -7.87
C LEU A 41 5.18 -36.40 -9.23
N LEU A 42 4.33 -36.76 -10.20
CA LEU A 42 4.33 -36.15 -11.52
C LEU A 42 3.81 -34.71 -11.43
N ILE A 43 2.73 -34.50 -10.68
CA ILE A 43 2.18 -33.14 -10.44
C ILE A 43 3.21 -32.28 -9.75
N GLY A 44 3.87 -32.81 -8.69
CA GLY A 44 4.95 -32.11 -7.98
C GLY A 44 6.14 -31.78 -8.89
N ALA A 45 6.58 -32.72 -9.73
CA ALA A 45 7.67 -32.48 -10.65
C ALA A 45 7.35 -31.39 -11.68
N VAL A 46 6.15 -31.43 -12.28
CA VAL A 46 5.70 -30.39 -13.22
C VAL A 46 5.60 -29.03 -12.52
N ALA A 47 5.05 -28.98 -11.31
CA ALA A 47 4.95 -27.75 -10.54
C ALA A 47 6.33 -27.15 -10.21
N ILE A 48 7.30 -27.98 -9.82
CA ILE A 48 8.68 -27.55 -9.55
C ILE A 48 9.35 -27.02 -10.82
N VAL A 49 9.23 -27.75 -11.95
CA VAL A 49 9.80 -27.30 -13.23
C VAL A 49 9.20 -25.96 -13.65
N CYS A 50 7.89 -25.79 -13.56
CA CYS A 50 7.24 -24.51 -13.88
C CYS A 50 7.65 -23.39 -12.91
N ALA A 51 7.84 -23.69 -11.63
CA ALA A 51 8.32 -22.72 -10.64
C ALA A 51 9.76 -22.27 -10.95
N LEU A 52 10.63 -23.21 -11.33
CA LEU A 52 12.01 -22.91 -11.74
C LEU A 52 12.06 -22.08 -13.03
N LEU A 53 11.20 -22.38 -14.00
CA LEU A 53 11.08 -21.59 -15.23
C LEU A 53 10.55 -20.19 -14.91
N GLY A 54 9.57 -20.05 -14.02
CA GLY A 54 9.06 -18.77 -13.54
C GLY A 54 10.15 -17.96 -12.83
N ALA A 55 10.91 -18.58 -11.94
CA ALA A 55 12.05 -17.95 -11.26
C ALA A 55 13.14 -17.52 -12.27
N GLY A 56 13.49 -18.37 -13.23
CA GLY A 56 14.44 -18.06 -14.32
C GLY A 56 13.98 -16.86 -15.16
N TYR A 57 12.69 -16.80 -15.49
CA TYR A 57 12.11 -15.65 -16.17
C TYR A 57 12.19 -14.37 -15.31
N GLY A 58 11.91 -14.48 -14.00
CA GLY A 58 12.08 -13.38 -13.05
C GLY A 58 13.52 -12.85 -13.01
N LEU A 59 14.52 -13.73 -13.07
CA LEU A 59 15.94 -13.38 -13.14
C LEU A 59 16.35 -12.70 -14.44
N SER A 60 15.72 -13.04 -15.56
CA SER A 60 16.03 -12.43 -16.87
C SER A 60 15.53 -10.99 -17.00
N ARG A 61 14.59 -10.57 -16.16
CA ARG A 61 14.09 -9.18 -16.14
C ARG A 61 15.10 -8.26 -15.49
N LYS A 62 15.30 -7.08 -16.11
CA LYS A 62 16.17 -6.04 -15.55
C LYS A 62 15.65 -5.63 -14.16
N PRO A 63 16.52 -5.59 -13.14
CA PRO A 63 16.15 -5.10 -11.82
C PRO A 63 15.78 -3.62 -11.89
N VAL A 64 14.84 -3.22 -11.06
CA VAL A 64 14.52 -1.82 -10.79
C VAL A 64 15.03 -1.49 -9.40
N TYR A 65 15.81 -0.44 -9.30
CA TYR A 65 16.35 0.04 -8.03
C TYR A 65 15.45 1.15 -7.50
N THR A 66 15.14 1.10 -6.22
CA THR A 66 14.34 2.10 -5.51
C THR A 66 15.18 2.74 -4.44
N ALA A 67 15.27 4.06 -4.47
CA ALA A 67 15.93 4.89 -3.46
C ALA A 67 14.92 5.85 -2.85
N SER A 68 15.10 6.20 -1.58
CA SER A 68 14.22 7.14 -0.90
C SER A 68 15.00 8.20 -0.13
N ALA A 69 14.57 9.46 -0.28
CA ALA A 69 14.99 10.58 0.55
C ALA A 69 13.82 11.01 1.44
N THR A 70 14.11 11.39 2.67
CA THR A 70 13.10 11.84 3.62
C THR A 70 13.21 13.34 3.83
N LEU A 71 12.08 14.03 3.66
CA LEU A 71 11.95 15.45 3.87
C LEU A 71 11.01 15.70 5.04
N GLN A 72 11.27 16.75 5.80
CA GLN A 72 10.46 17.17 6.94
C GLN A 72 9.86 18.53 6.67
N VAL A 73 8.61 18.69 7.05
CA VAL A 73 7.89 19.96 6.99
C VAL A 73 7.90 20.60 8.37
N GLY A 74 8.47 21.80 8.44
CA GLY A 74 8.59 22.55 9.69
C GLY A 74 9.70 22.04 10.61
N GLN A 75 9.91 22.79 11.69
CA GLN A 75 10.86 22.42 12.75
C GLN A 75 10.10 21.75 13.89
N VAL A 76 10.42 20.49 14.14
CA VAL A 76 9.79 19.71 15.22
C VAL A 76 10.66 19.80 16.47
N ASN A 77 10.11 20.39 17.52
CA ASN A 77 10.72 20.29 18.86
C ASN A 77 9.95 19.22 19.65
N PRO A 78 10.53 18.02 19.85
CA PRO A 78 9.83 16.90 20.53
C PRO A 78 9.55 17.18 22.02
N ASN A 79 10.20 18.19 22.60
CA ASN A 79 10.04 18.53 24.02
C ASN A 79 8.95 19.59 24.26
N SER A 80 8.24 20.04 23.22
CA SER A 80 7.20 21.06 23.40
C SER A 80 5.86 20.41 23.75
N PRO A 81 5.18 20.90 24.80
CA PRO A 81 3.80 20.52 25.06
C PRO A 81 2.94 21.06 23.91
N GLY A 82 2.19 20.24 23.24
CA GLY A 82 1.42 20.63 22.03
C GLY A 82 1.83 19.89 20.77
N PHE A 83 2.78 19.01 20.91
CA PHE A 83 3.33 18.20 19.85
C PHE A 83 2.28 17.52 18.95
N TYR A 84 1.16 17.03 19.52
CA TYR A 84 0.14 16.33 18.77
C TYR A 84 -0.64 17.22 17.78
N GLY A 85 -1.04 18.40 18.17
CA GLY A 85 -1.76 19.34 17.27
C GLY A 85 -0.85 19.81 16.12
N TYR A 86 0.41 20.07 16.44
CA TYR A 86 1.43 20.42 15.46
C TYR A 86 1.67 19.28 14.45
N VAL A 87 1.80 18.04 14.93
CA VAL A 87 2.04 16.87 14.06
C VAL A 87 0.90 16.65 13.08
N GLN A 88 -0.36 16.82 13.49
CA GLN A 88 -1.51 16.69 12.58
C GLN A 88 -1.51 17.74 11.47
N SER A 89 -1.25 19.00 11.83
CA SER A 89 -1.20 20.10 10.84
C SER A 89 -0.01 19.95 9.89
N ALA A 90 1.14 19.56 10.42
CA ALA A 90 2.33 19.32 9.63
C ALA A 90 2.21 18.04 8.74
N ALA A 91 1.46 17.04 9.17
CA ALA A 91 1.14 15.87 8.33
C ALA A 91 0.25 16.24 7.14
N ALA A 92 -0.71 17.16 7.32
CA ALA A 92 -1.52 17.70 6.23
C ALA A 92 -0.64 18.47 5.21
N LEU A 93 0.31 19.26 5.71
CA LEU A 93 1.29 19.95 4.87
C LEU A 93 2.22 18.96 4.15
N ALA A 94 2.73 17.93 4.83
CA ALA A 94 3.55 16.89 4.20
C ALA A 94 2.80 16.18 3.07
N SER A 95 1.50 15.96 3.24
CA SER A 95 0.62 15.43 2.18
C SER A 95 0.46 16.38 1.00
N ALA A 96 0.40 17.69 1.22
CA ALA A 96 0.37 18.68 0.15
C ALA A 96 1.71 18.75 -0.59
N PHE A 97 2.83 18.76 0.14
CA PHE A 97 4.16 18.78 -0.45
C PHE A 97 4.52 17.49 -1.20
N SER A 98 4.01 16.35 -0.78
CA SER A 98 4.21 15.11 -1.53
C SER A 98 3.65 15.18 -2.96
N ARG A 99 2.65 16.03 -3.20
CA ARG A 99 2.11 16.30 -4.54
C ARG A 99 2.96 17.27 -5.34
N ALA A 100 3.67 18.16 -4.66
CA ALA A 100 4.52 19.18 -5.30
C ALA A 100 5.72 18.60 -6.07
N ILE A 101 6.07 17.34 -5.83
CA ILE A 101 7.13 16.64 -6.57
C ILE A 101 6.85 16.54 -8.06
N GLN A 102 5.59 16.61 -8.47
CA GLN A 102 5.15 16.58 -9.86
C GLN A 102 5.06 18.00 -10.48
N ALA A 103 5.40 19.03 -9.71
CA ALA A 103 5.37 20.39 -10.23
C ALA A 103 6.43 20.61 -11.31
N GLU A 104 6.06 21.32 -12.38
CA GLU A 104 6.91 21.58 -13.53
C GLU A 104 8.30 22.14 -13.14
N PRO A 105 8.43 23.14 -12.24
CA PRO A 105 9.75 23.66 -11.87
C PRO A 105 10.67 22.64 -11.18
N VAL A 106 10.08 21.69 -10.43
CA VAL A 106 10.86 20.60 -9.79
C VAL A 106 11.34 19.62 -10.85
N LEU A 107 10.46 19.24 -11.78
CA LEU A 107 10.81 18.31 -12.87
C LEU A 107 11.84 18.94 -13.82
N ASP A 108 11.75 20.24 -14.10
CA ASP A 108 12.73 20.97 -14.91
C ASP A 108 14.11 21.01 -14.25
N ALA A 109 14.16 21.24 -12.94
CA ALA A 109 15.41 21.19 -12.19
C ALA A 109 16.05 19.79 -12.22
N VAL A 110 15.23 18.75 -12.16
CA VAL A 110 15.68 17.35 -12.32
C VAL A 110 16.18 17.10 -13.73
N GLN A 111 15.47 17.58 -14.76
CA GLN A 111 15.87 17.48 -16.16
C GLN A 111 17.24 18.11 -16.39
N GLN A 112 17.45 19.34 -15.92
CA GLN A 112 18.71 20.05 -16.09
C GLN A 112 19.90 19.31 -15.45
N LYS A 113 19.70 18.68 -14.27
CA LYS A 113 20.78 18.00 -13.56
C LYS A 113 21.04 16.56 -14.01
N LEU A 114 20.02 15.85 -14.50
CA LEU A 114 20.12 14.42 -14.81
C LEU A 114 19.90 14.10 -16.29
N ALA A 115 19.66 15.11 -17.14
CA ALA A 115 19.35 14.95 -18.57
C ALA A 115 18.19 13.98 -18.85
N LEU A 116 17.20 13.93 -17.94
CA LEU A 116 15.98 13.13 -18.07
C LEU A 116 14.86 14.02 -18.61
N THR A 117 14.01 13.48 -19.48
CA THR A 117 12.81 14.22 -19.89
C THR A 117 11.84 14.32 -18.68
N PRO A 118 11.04 15.42 -18.58
CA PRO A 118 10.07 15.57 -17.48
C PRO A 118 9.12 14.37 -17.35
N ALA A 119 8.64 13.82 -18.47
CA ALA A 119 7.80 12.63 -18.48
C ALA A 119 8.53 11.39 -17.93
N ALA A 120 9.82 11.21 -18.26
CA ALA A 120 10.60 10.10 -17.72
C ALA A 120 10.95 10.30 -16.24
N ALA A 121 11.12 11.53 -15.78
CA ALA A 121 11.33 11.85 -14.38
C ALA A 121 10.03 11.61 -13.59
N SER A 122 8.90 12.15 -14.03
CA SER A 122 7.60 11.98 -13.35
C SER A 122 7.18 10.52 -13.23
N ALA A 123 7.41 9.69 -14.27
CA ALA A 123 7.11 8.25 -14.24
C ALA A 123 7.96 7.45 -13.24
N ARG A 124 9.10 8.00 -12.80
CA ARG A 124 10.04 7.35 -11.88
C ARG A 124 10.04 7.93 -10.47
N LEU A 125 9.26 8.99 -10.25
CA LEU A 125 9.19 9.70 -8.99
C LEU A 125 7.82 9.52 -8.37
N SER A 126 7.81 9.22 -7.07
CA SER A 126 6.63 9.26 -6.23
C SER A 126 6.99 9.86 -4.88
N ALA A 127 6.00 10.38 -4.18
CA ALA A 127 6.17 10.82 -2.82
C ALA A 127 5.03 10.30 -1.94
N GLU A 128 5.40 9.89 -0.74
CA GLU A 128 4.47 9.33 0.23
C GLU A 128 4.58 10.09 1.55
N PRO A 129 3.48 10.62 2.10
CA PRO A 129 3.49 11.17 3.45
C PRO A 129 3.71 10.04 4.46
N ILE A 130 4.51 10.29 5.49
CA ILE A 130 4.69 9.35 6.60
C ILE A 130 3.51 9.57 7.57
N PRO A 131 2.69 8.53 7.84
CA PRO A 131 1.54 8.66 8.72
C PRO A 131 1.92 9.22 10.10
N VAL A 132 1.11 10.14 10.60
CA VAL A 132 1.29 10.78 11.92
C VAL A 132 2.68 11.43 12.10
N SER A 133 3.25 11.95 11.02
CA SER A 133 4.56 12.58 11.02
C SER A 133 4.56 13.84 10.14
N PRO A 134 5.31 14.89 10.52
CA PRO A 134 5.52 16.06 9.68
C PRO A 134 6.49 15.78 8.51
N ALA A 135 6.76 14.52 8.21
CA ALA A 135 7.70 14.12 7.18
C ALA A 135 7.00 13.39 6.04
N PHE A 136 7.62 13.44 4.88
CA PHE A 136 7.24 12.64 3.71
C PHE A 136 8.50 12.08 3.04
N ARG A 137 8.30 11.04 2.28
CA ARG A 137 9.38 10.34 1.60
C ARG A 137 9.28 10.56 0.10
N VAL A 138 10.35 11.02 -0.50
CA VAL A 138 10.53 11.05 -1.96
C VAL A 138 11.13 9.72 -2.38
N ILE A 139 10.43 9.00 -3.23
CA ILE A 139 10.81 7.69 -3.74
C ILE A 139 11.16 7.83 -5.21
N ALA A 140 12.35 7.40 -5.57
CA ALA A 140 12.81 7.41 -6.95
C ALA A 140 13.18 6.00 -7.41
N THR A 141 12.79 5.66 -8.63
CA THR A 141 13.13 4.39 -9.27
C THR A 141 14.09 4.59 -10.43
N GLY A 142 15.01 3.65 -10.61
CA GLY A 142 16.00 3.75 -11.69
C GLY A 142 16.54 2.40 -12.15
N PRO A 143 17.21 2.36 -13.32
CA PRO A 143 17.79 1.15 -13.87
C PRO A 143 19.06 0.71 -13.15
N SER A 144 19.67 1.59 -12.35
CA SER A 144 20.85 1.30 -11.54
C SER A 144 20.70 1.93 -10.15
N ARG A 145 21.47 1.40 -9.19
CA ARG A 145 21.52 1.95 -7.83
C ARG A 145 21.90 3.43 -7.83
N SER A 146 22.94 3.79 -8.58
CA SER A 146 23.41 5.18 -8.67
C SER A 146 22.36 6.11 -9.27
N SER A 147 21.66 5.67 -10.34
CA SER A 147 20.63 6.52 -10.96
C SER A 147 19.42 6.73 -10.03
N ALA A 148 19.00 5.72 -9.27
CA ALA A 148 17.91 5.86 -8.30
C ALA A 148 18.31 6.81 -7.16
N LEU A 149 19.53 6.66 -6.61
CA LEU A 149 20.07 7.55 -5.58
C LEU A 149 20.19 9.00 -6.05
N SER A 150 20.77 9.21 -7.23
CA SER A 150 20.91 10.54 -7.81
C SER A 150 19.57 11.19 -8.06
N LEU A 151 18.60 10.44 -8.60
CA LEU A 151 17.27 10.95 -8.86
C LEU A 151 16.54 11.34 -7.57
N ALA A 152 16.59 10.50 -6.52
CA ALA A 152 15.99 10.82 -5.23
C ALA A 152 16.59 12.07 -4.59
N ASN A 153 17.92 12.17 -4.55
CA ASN A 153 18.61 13.30 -3.94
C ASN A 153 18.46 14.58 -4.73
N VAL A 154 18.57 14.53 -6.07
CA VAL A 154 18.38 15.71 -6.93
C VAL A 154 16.96 16.23 -6.79
N THR A 155 15.96 15.35 -6.78
CA THR A 155 14.57 15.75 -6.62
C THR A 155 14.29 16.33 -5.25
N ALA A 156 14.81 15.72 -4.18
CA ALA A 156 14.67 16.27 -2.83
C ALA A 156 15.28 17.67 -2.71
N ASN A 157 16.49 17.87 -3.24
CA ASN A 157 17.13 19.19 -3.26
C ASN A 157 16.42 20.18 -4.17
N ALA A 158 15.89 19.75 -5.32
CA ALA A 158 15.12 20.60 -6.20
C ALA A 158 13.82 21.07 -5.54
N LEU A 159 13.17 20.20 -4.79
CA LEU A 159 11.97 20.55 -4.03
C LEU A 159 12.28 21.58 -2.93
N VAL A 160 13.34 21.39 -2.16
CA VAL A 160 13.79 22.35 -1.14
C VAL A 160 14.14 23.71 -1.76
N ALA A 161 14.86 23.71 -2.88
CA ALA A 161 15.22 24.94 -3.59
C ALA A 161 13.98 25.65 -4.16
N TYR A 162 13.10 24.90 -4.79
CA TYR A 162 11.83 25.40 -5.32
C TYR A 162 10.99 26.09 -4.25
N GLU A 163 10.90 25.49 -3.08
CA GLU A 163 10.19 26.04 -1.95
C GLU A 163 10.82 27.32 -1.43
N SER A 164 12.14 27.34 -1.24
CA SER A 164 12.83 28.53 -0.74
C SER A 164 12.68 29.71 -1.71
N GLN A 165 12.73 29.45 -3.03
CA GLN A 165 12.56 30.45 -4.06
C GLN A 165 11.12 30.98 -4.11
N THR A 166 10.15 30.12 -3.89
CA THR A 166 8.74 30.47 -3.96
C THR A 166 8.27 31.20 -2.71
N ASN A 167 8.84 30.86 -1.55
CA ASN A 167 8.58 31.56 -0.29
C ASN A 167 9.02 33.04 -0.38
N SER A 168 10.15 33.29 -1.04
CA SER A 168 10.59 34.66 -1.29
C SER A 168 9.70 35.41 -2.30
N SER A 169 8.91 34.70 -3.11
CA SER A 169 8.08 35.26 -4.18
C SER A 169 6.60 35.46 -3.81
N ASN A 170 6.13 34.90 -2.69
CA ASN A 170 4.72 35.00 -2.26
C ASN A 170 4.61 35.56 -0.82
N PRO A 171 4.47 36.87 -0.69
CA PRO A 171 4.37 37.55 0.62
C PRO A 171 3.14 37.07 1.45
N GLU A 172 2.06 36.63 0.80
CA GLU A 172 0.86 36.15 1.47
C GLU A 172 1.10 34.77 2.13
N ALA A 173 1.73 33.83 1.45
CA ALA A 173 2.10 32.56 2.03
C ALA A 173 3.16 32.73 3.13
N GLY A 174 4.11 33.67 2.94
CA GLY A 174 5.09 34.02 3.95
C GLY A 174 4.44 34.60 5.23
N SER A 175 3.44 35.49 5.10
CA SER A 175 2.73 36.04 6.24
C SER A 175 1.89 34.97 6.97
N LEU A 176 1.15 34.14 6.23
CA LEU A 176 0.38 33.04 6.81
C LEU A 176 1.28 32.03 7.54
N LEU A 177 2.46 31.80 7.03
CA LEU A 177 3.45 30.96 7.69
C LEU A 177 3.96 31.56 8.98
N HIS A 178 4.27 32.85 8.97
CA HIS A 178 4.69 33.55 10.18
C HIS A 178 3.57 33.53 11.24
N GLU A 179 2.32 33.82 10.85
CA GLU A 179 1.17 33.72 11.73
C GLU A 179 0.94 32.29 12.26
N TYR A 180 1.17 31.27 11.43
CA TYR A 180 1.09 29.87 11.84
C TYR A 180 2.15 29.51 12.89
N THR A 181 3.39 29.95 12.69
CA THR A 181 4.46 29.69 13.66
C THR A 181 4.19 30.42 14.98
N GLU A 182 3.67 31.63 14.93
CA GLU A 182 3.26 32.38 16.11
C GLU A 182 2.07 31.72 16.83
N ALA A 183 1.05 31.28 16.09
CA ALA A 183 -0.08 30.54 16.66
C ALA A 183 0.33 29.22 17.29
N SER A 184 1.33 28.53 16.72
CA SER A 184 1.88 27.30 17.30
C SER A 184 2.55 27.56 18.64
N PHE A 185 3.27 28.66 18.77
CA PHE A 185 3.86 29.12 20.04
C PHE A 185 2.79 29.49 21.08
N GLN A 186 1.74 30.17 20.64
CA GLN A 186 0.59 30.50 21.50
C GLN A 186 -0.13 29.24 22.01
N LEU A 187 -0.27 28.20 21.17
CA LEU A 187 -0.83 26.93 21.60
C LEU A 187 0.07 26.23 22.66
N GLN A 188 1.38 26.25 22.50
CA GLN A 188 2.31 25.69 23.49
C GLN A 188 2.16 26.41 24.85
N GLN A 189 2.05 27.73 24.84
CA GLN A 189 1.83 28.50 26.07
C GLN A 189 0.48 28.18 26.72
N ALA A 190 -0.57 28.06 25.91
CA ALA A 190 -1.92 27.74 26.39
C ALA A 190 -1.98 26.33 26.99
N GLU A 191 -1.29 25.37 26.42
CA GLU A 191 -1.19 23.98 26.94
C GLU A 191 -0.39 23.95 28.23
N ALA A 192 0.73 24.62 28.31
CA ALA A 192 1.48 24.76 29.56
C ALA A 192 0.69 25.44 30.66
N GLY A 193 -0.14 26.41 30.29
CA GLY A 193 -1.09 27.10 31.20
C GLY A 193 -2.18 26.12 31.68
N PHE A 194 -2.77 25.38 30.78
CA PHE A 194 -3.79 24.37 31.12
C PHE A 194 -3.20 23.25 32.01
N ALA A 195 -2.06 22.72 31.66
CA ALA A 195 -1.39 21.69 32.47
C ALA A 195 -1.11 22.16 33.90
N ARG A 196 -0.64 23.42 34.08
CA ARG A 196 -0.46 24.04 35.41
C ARG A 196 -1.78 24.12 36.16
N ALA A 197 -2.85 24.62 35.50
CA ALA A 197 -4.17 24.76 36.12
C ALA A 197 -4.80 23.39 36.52
N VAL A 198 -4.50 22.32 35.80
CA VAL A 198 -4.98 20.97 36.16
C VAL A 198 -4.21 20.39 37.33
N HIS A 199 -2.89 20.60 37.41
CA HIS A 199 -2.04 20.10 38.48
C HIS A 199 -2.11 20.91 39.77
N ASP A 200 -2.56 22.14 39.71
CA ASP A 200 -2.73 22.99 40.90
C ASP A 200 -3.97 22.54 41.70
N ARG A 201 -3.76 22.04 42.89
CA ARG A 201 -4.83 21.59 43.81
C ARG A 201 -5.71 22.75 44.30
N HIS A 202 -5.22 23.99 44.25
CA HIS A 202 -5.92 25.18 44.67
C HIS A 202 -6.65 25.92 43.52
N ALA A 203 -6.45 25.47 42.28
CA ALA A 203 -7.10 26.06 41.13
C ALA A 203 -8.62 25.82 41.18
N SER A 204 -9.42 26.85 41.04
CA SER A 204 -10.86 26.76 40.99
C SER A 204 -11.33 26.08 39.70
N ALA A 205 -12.55 25.52 39.70
CA ALA A 205 -13.17 24.94 38.51
C ALA A 205 -13.25 25.96 37.36
N THR A 206 -13.52 27.23 37.68
CA THR A 206 -13.58 28.33 36.71
C THR A 206 -12.22 28.62 36.08
N GLN A 207 -11.14 28.54 36.85
CA GLN A 207 -9.76 28.73 36.31
C GLN A 207 -9.36 27.60 35.36
N ARG A 208 -9.68 26.36 35.71
CA ARG A 208 -9.46 25.21 34.82
C ARG A 208 -10.27 25.31 33.53
N ALA A 209 -11.55 25.70 33.62
CA ALA A 209 -12.40 25.88 32.46
C ALA A 209 -11.87 27.00 31.53
N ARG A 210 -11.43 28.13 32.09
CA ARG A 210 -10.82 29.23 31.32
C ARG A 210 -9.53 28.79 30.63
N ALA A 211 -8.65 28.11 31.33
CA ALA A 211 -7.41 27.58 30.71
C ALA A 211 -7.70 26.58 29.60
N GLY A 212 -8.71 25.72 29.78
CA GLY A 212 -9.21 24.82 28.73
C GLY A 212 -9.74 25.57 27.50
N ALA A 213 -10.56 26.61 27.71
CA ALA A 213 -11.08 27.42 26.61
C ALA A 213 -9.97 28.12 25.81
N VAL A 214 -8.96 28.67 26.48
CA VAL A 214 -7.80 29.30 25.83
C VAL A 214 -7.03 28.31 24.98
N ARG A 215 -6.79 27.09 25.50
CA ARG A 215 -6.15 26.00 24.74
C ARG A 215 -6.95 25.65 23.50
N THR A 216 -8.26 25.41 23.63
CA THR A 216 -9.13 25.06 22.50
C THR A 216 -9.18 26.16 21.46
N ALA A 217 -9.24 27.42 21.87
CA ALA A 217 -9.21 28.57 20.95
C ALA A 217 -7.90 28.64 20.17
N ALA A 218 -6.76 28.41 20.82
CA ALA A 218 -5.46 28.39 20.18
C ALA A 218 -5.35 27.24 19.18
N GLU A 219 -5.88 26.05 19.52
CA GLU A 219 -5.92 24.87 18.64
C GLU A 219 -6.77 25.13 17.39
N VAL A 220 -7.96 25.72 17.55
CA VAL A 220 -8.84 26.09 16.41
C VAL A 220 -8.17 27.13 15.52
N LYS A 221 -7.50 28.13 16.10
CA LYS A 221 -6.76 29.17 15.36
C LYS A 221 -5.62 28.52 14.53
N LEU A 222 -4.85 27.65 15.15
CA LEU A 222 -3.76 26.96 14.47
C LEU A 222 -4.26 26.10 13.30
N LYS A 223 -5.36 25.37 13.50
CA LYS A 223 -6.01 24.57 12.46
C LYS A 223 -6.55 25.42 11.32
N ALA A 224 -7.17 26.54 11.63
CA ALA A 224 -7.69 27.50 10.63
C ALA A 224 -6.55 28.09 9.78
N LEU A 225 -5.46 28.54 10.42
CA LEU A 225 -4.27 29.04 9.73
C LEU A 225 -3.60 27.97 8.88
N GLY A 226 -3.52 26.73 9.38
CA GLY A 226 -3.02 25.60 8.60
C GLY A 226 -3.85 25.32 7.34
N ASN A 227 -5.18 25.37 7.45
CA ASN A 227 -6.08 25.22 6.31
C ASN A 227 -5.97 26.39 5.31
N SER A 228 -5.87 27.63 5.81
CA SER A 228 -5.69 28.82 4.97
C SER A 228 -4.36 28.78 4.23
N TYR A 229 -3.31 28.36 4.91
CA TYR A 229 -1.99 28.15 4.33
C TYR A 229 -2.01 27.05 3.26
N VAL A 230 -2.62 25.89 3.55
CA VAL A 230 -2.83 24.83 2.55
C VAL A 230 -3.64 25.36 1.37
N GLY A 231 -4.68 26.15 1.62
CA GLY A 231 -5.48 26.80 0.59
C GLY A 231 -4.65 27.77 -0.28
N ALA A 232 -3.85 28.64 0.33
CA ALA A 232 -2.97 29.56 -0.38
C ALA A 232 -1.88 28.84 -1.20
N VAL A 233 -1.41 27.70 -0.70
CA VAL A 233 -0.41 26.85 -1.37
C VAL A 233 -1.02 26.02 -2.49
N THR A 234 -2.26 25.52 -2.35
CA THR A 234 -2.90 24.66 -3.34
C THR A 234 -3.63 25.43 -4.44
N SER A 235 -4.12 26.65 -4.16
CA SER A 235 -4.83 27.47 -5.16
C SER A 235 -3.91 28.12 -6.20
N GLN A 236 -2.64 28.24 -5.92
CA GLN A 236 -1.65 28.77 -6.84
C GLN A 236 -0.42 27.88 -6.81
N ALA A 237 -0.31 26.86 -7.64
CA ALA A 237 0.83 25.95 -7.72
C ALA A 237 1.83 25.96 -6.54
N PRO A 238 2.30 24.85 -6.02
CA PRO A 238 2.83 24.65 -4.65
C PRO A 238 3.94 25.67 -4.30
N ARG A 239 3.69 26.48 -3.33
CA ARG A 239 4.52 27.65 -2.97
C ARG A 239 4.68 27.77 -1.46
N SER A 240 5.74 27.22 -0.84
CA SER A 240 6.19 27.73 0.46
C SER A 240 7.28 26.94 1.17
N GLY A 241 8.25 27.67 1.66
CA GLY A 241 9.48 27.19 2.24
C GLY A 241 9.42 26.79 3.70
N LEU A 242 9.14 25.56 3.98
CA LEU A 242 9.47 24.90 5.26
C LEU A 242 9.85 23.44 5.07
N VAL A 243 10.27 23.05 3.89
CA VAL A 243 10.76 21.69 3.70
C VAL A 243 12.26 21.65 3.90
N THR A 244 12.69 20.81 4.79
CA THR A 244 14.12 20.54 5.04
C THR A 244 14.41 19.08 4.69
N LEU A 245 15.58 18.85 4.12
CA LEU A 245 16.07 17.49 3.89
C LEU A 245 16.48 16.88 5.22
N LEU A 246 15.69 15.94 5.72
CA LEU A 246 15.98 15.22 6.97
C LEU A 246 17.03 14.13 6.74
N ALA A 247 16.85 13.36 5.68
CA ALA A 247 17.80 12.32 5.30
C ALA A 247 17.85 12.17 3.79
N GLY A 248 19.03 12.35 3.21
CA GLY A 248 19.26 12.03 1.81
C GLY A 248 19.21 10.52 1.55
N ALA A 249 18.96 10.15 0.30
CA ALA A 249 19.04 8.77 -0.11
C ALA A 249 20.49 8.29 -0.08
N THR A 250 20.78 7.31 0.78
CA THR A 250 22.12 6.71 0.93
C THR A 250 22.18 5.27 0.43
N SER A 251 21.02 4.62 0.31
CA SER A 251 20.91 3.25 -0.15
C SER A 251 19.77 3.11 -1.16
N ALA A 252 19.92 2.16 -2.08
CA ALA A 252 18.86 1.76 -2.99
C ALA A 252 18.67 0.25 -2.89
N SER A 253 17.42 -0.16 -2.73
CA SER A 253 17.01 -1.56 -2.76
C SER A 253 16.66 -1.98 -4.18
N ASP A 254 16.93 -3.23 -4.53
CA ASP A 254 16.46 -3.82 -5.78
C ASP A 254 15.17 -4.63 -5.55
N ASP A 255 14.39 -4.76 -6.60
CA ASP A 255 13.16 -5.54 -6.61
C ASP A 255 13.37 -6.98 -7.11
N ARG A 256 14.62 -7.39 -7.29
CA ARG A 256 14.99 -8.68 -7.89
C ARG A 256 14.41 -9.85 -7.12
N ARG A 257 14.57 -9.83 -5.79
CA ARG A 257 14.04 -10.88 -4.91
C ARG A 257 12.53 -10.99 -5.00
N SER A 258 11.83 -9.87 -4.91
CA SER A 258 10.36 -9.82 -4.99
C SER A 258 9.85 -10.29 -6.37
N LYS A 259 10.56 -9.94 -7.45
CA LYS A 259 10.23 -10.44 -8.81
C LYS A 259 10.41 -11.94 -8.91
N ILE A 260 11.53 -12.49 -8.44
CA ILE A 260 11.77 -13.94 -8.45
C ILE A 260 10.68 -14.66 -7.68
N GLU A 261 10.37 -14.23 -6.46
CA GLU A 261 9.33 -14.83 -5.61
C GLU A 261 7.96 -14.81 -6.29
N ARG A 262 7.56 -13.67 -6.88
CA ARG A 262 6.27 -13.53 -7.57
C ARG A 262 6.19 -14.44 -8.80
N PHE A 263 7.20 -14.46 -9.66
CA PHE A 263 7.19 -15.29 -10.86
C PHE A 263 7.33 -16.76 -10.56
N ALA A 264 8.08 -17.15 -9.52
CA ALA A 264 8.15 -18.52 -9.03
C ALA A 264 6.78 -19.00 -8.52
N LEU A 265 6.06 -18.17 -7.79
CA LEU A 265 4.71 -18.47 -7.27
C LEU A 265 3.70 -18.61 -8.40
N ILE A 266 3.72 -17.71 -9.39
CA ILE A 266 2.88 -17.80 -10.59
C ILE A 266 3.21 -19.08 -11.36
N GLY A 267 4.49 -19.40 -11.56
CA GLY A 267 4.96 -20.62 -12.20
C GLY A 267 4.49 -21.88 -11.46
N LEU A 268 4.57 -21.87 -10.13
CA LEU A 268 4.11 -22.99 -9.30
C LEU A 268 2.59 -23.21 -9.44
N LEU A 269 1.80 -22.17 -9.39
CA LEU A 269 0.34 -22.27 -9.56
C LEU A 269 -0.02 -22.77 -10.96
N ALA A 270 0.61 -22.23 -12.01
CA ALA A 270 0.41 -22.69 -13.37
C ALA A 270 0.86 -24.17 -13.54
N GLY A 271 1.97 -24.54 -12.94
CA GLY A 271 2.48 -25.92 -12.94
C GLY A 271 1.55 -26.90 -12.21
N LEU A 272 0.92 -26.49 -11.11
CA LEU A 272 -0.09 -27.29 -10.43
C LEU A 272 -1.30 -27.56 -11.35
N VAL A 273 -1.82 -26.53 -12.00
CA VAL A 273 -2.95 -26.67 -12.93
C VAL A 273 -2.60 -27.59 -14.09
N LEU A 274 -1.44 -27.38 -14.72
CA LEU A 274 -0.96 -28.21 -15.81
C LEU A 274 -0.67 -29.66 -15.35
N GLY A 275 -0.08 -29.83 -14.18
CA GLY A 275 0.19 -31.12 -13.56
C GLY A 275 -1.10 -31.90 -13.29
N CYS A 276 -2.14 -31.26 -12.76
CA CYS A 276 -3.44 -31.87 -12.57
C CYS A 276 -4.09 -32.26 -13.92
N ALA A 277 -4.05 -31.37 -14.91
CA ALA A 277 -4.60 -31.64 -16.25
C ALA A 277 -3.89 -32.84 -16.90
N THR A 278 -2.56 -32.87 -16.85
CA THR A 278 -1.77 -33.98 -17.41
C THR A 278 -2.02 -35.30 -16.68
N ALA A 279 -2.19 -35.30 -15.36
CA ALA A 279 -2.53 -36.47 -14.57
C ALA A 279 -3.91 -37.05 -14.98
N VAL A 280 -4.91 -36.19 -15.15
CA VAL A 280 -6.28 -36.59 -15.58
C VAL A 280 -6.25 -37.18 -17.03
N VAL A 281 -5.55 -36.50 -17.94
CA VAL A 281 -5.44 -37.00 -19.34
C VAL A 281 -4.73 -38.36 -19.40
N ARG A 282 -3.66 -38.52 -18.63
CA ARG A 282 -2.91 -39.77 -18.56
C ARG A 282 -3.77 -40.93 -18.01
N GLU A 283 -4.55 -40.65 -16.94
CA GLU A 283 -5.44 -41.66 -16.37
C GLU A 283 -6.56 -42.05 -17.35
N ARG A 284 -7.12 -41.09 -18.09
CA ARG A 284 -8.11 -41.40 -19.14
C ARG A 284 -7.55 -42.28 -20.24
N ARG A 285 -6.30 -42.02 -20.68
CA ARG A 285 -5.64 -42.82 -21.70
C ARG A 285 -5.31 -44.22 -21.22
N THR A 286 -4.89 -44.41 -19.98
CA THR A 286 -4.63 -45.74 -19.41
C THR A 286 -5.90 -46.55 -19.27
N ARG A 287 -7.00 -45.97 -18.84
CA ARG A 287 -8.31 -46.64 -18.76
C ARG A 287 -8.82 -47.10 -20.13
N ALA A 288 -8.74 -46.21 -21.13
CA ALA A 288 -9.15 -46.55 -22.50
C ALA A 288 -8.36 -47.72 -23.06
N ARG A 289 -7.05 -47.82 -22.82
CA ARG A 289 -6.20 -48.96 -23.24
C ARG A 289 -6.57 -50.26 -22.52
N THR A 290 -6.88 -50.20 -21.24
CA THR A 290 -7.29 -51.39 -20.46
C THR A 290 -8.65 -51.92 -20.90
N GLN A 291 -9.60 -51.03 -21.29
CA GLN A 291 -10.89 -51.45 -21.83
C GLN A 291 -10.77 -52.10 -23.21
N ALA A 292 -9.99 -51.53 -24.11
CA ALA A 292 -9.74 -52.11 -25.43
C ALA A 292 -9.06 -53.46 -25.34
N GLY A 293 -8.13 -53.67 -24.40
CA GLY A 293 -7.48 -54.96 -24.17
C GLY A 293 -8.43 -56.05 -23.62
N ARG A 294 -9.44 -55.67 -22.82
CA ARG A 294 -10.46 -56.62 -22.33
C ARG A 294 -11.44 -57.08 -23.41
N GLU A 295 -11.84 -56.18 -24.31
CA GLU A 295 -12.73 -56.53 -25.43
C GLU A 295 -12.09 -57.54 -26.40
N LEU A 296 -10.77 -57.47 -26.61
CA LEU A 296 -10.03 -58.43 -27.43
C LEU A 296 -9.92 -59.81 -26.80
N GLN A 297 -9.96 -59.93 -25.47
CA GLN A 297 -9.88 -61.22 -24.76
C GLN A 297 -11.25 -61.90 -24.60
N THR A 298 -12.36 -61.17 -24.75
CA THR A 298 -13.72 -61.74 -24.63
C THR A 298 -14.34 -62.14 -25.97
N SER A 299 -13.62 -61.98 -27.09
CA SER A 299 -14.11 -62.45 -28.40
C SER A 299 -14.00 -64.01 -28.44
N PRO A 300 -15.14 -64.76 -28.41
CA PRO A 300 -15.06 -66.23 -28.46
C PRO A 300 -14.60 -66.66 -29.85
N SER A 301 -13.53 -67.48 -29.86
CA SER A 301 -13.09 -68.17 -31.08
C SER A 301 -14.25 -69.01 -31.62
N ARG A 302 -14.77 -68.58 -32.76
CA ARG A 302 -15.71 -69.40 -33.55
C ARG A 302 -14.93 -70.37 -34.39
#